data_100267be37b78094b65227f6d5b5d518
#
_entry.id   100267be37b78094b65227f6d5b5d518
#
_cell.length_a   1.000
_cell.length_b   1.000
_cell.length_c   1.000
_cell.angle_alpha   90.00
_cell.angle_beta   90.00
_cell.angle_gamma   90.00
#
_symmetry.space_group_name_H-M   'P 1'
#
loop_
_entity.id
_entity.type
_entity.pdbx_description
1 polymer ?
#
loop_
_entity_poly.entity_id
_entity_poly.type
_entity_poly.pdbx_seq_one_letter_code
_entity_poly.pdbx_strand_id
1 'polypeptide(L)'
;MKRIIIIIIGGFLLLTPLALAGAAQATPPSTAHSTPLGRIHLGPFRERSHGFTISSRHPTDTVVLTTTIDPGGSTGWHSHPGPAFIVVVRGTLTLYDGNDPTCTPHRYGPGTGFLDPGFGHVHIARNEGKTSVTVVQTYLDVSPGGSPRIDEPAPGNCPF
;
A
#
# COMPACT_ATOMS: atom_id res chain seq x y z
N MET A 1 63.64 -38.00 -36.40
CA MET A 1 63.32 -36.78 -35.62
C MET A 1 61.79 -36.64 -35.65
N LYS A 2 61.11 -36.95 -34.51
CA LYS A 2 59.60 -36.80 -34.38
C LYS A 2 59.32 -35.43 -33.80
N ARG A 3 58.59 -34.58 -34.49
CA ARG A 3 58.11 -33.27 -33.98
C ARG A 3 56.82 -33.46 -33.18
N ILE A 4 56.85 -33.09 -31.91
CA ILE A 4 55.69 -33.10 -31.02
C ILE A 4 55.02 -31.72 -31.19
N ILE A 5 53.75 -31.71 -31.62
CA ILE A 5 52.92 -30.50 -31.67
C ILE A 5 52.09 -30.46 -30.40
N ILE A 6 52.37 -29.45 -29.54
CA ILE A 6 51.56 -29.16 -28.34
C ILE A 6 50.45 -28.20 -28.74
N ILE A 7 49.20 -28.67 -28.67
CA ILE A 7 48.01 -27.84 -28.85
C ILE A 7 47.58 -27.30 -27.48
N ILE A 8 47.75 -26.01 -27.23
CA ILE A 8 47.24 -25.31 -26.07
C ILE A 8 45.78 -24.95 -26.31
N ILE A 9 44.85 -25.65 -25.68
CA ILE A 9 43.44 -25.29 -25.71
C ILE A 9 43.22 -24.23 -24.62
N GLY A 10 43.13 -22.95 -25.02
CA GLY A 10 42.80 -21.86 -24.14
C GLY A 10 41.29 -21.90 -23.78
N GLY A 11 40.96 -22.33 -22.57
CA GLY A 11 39.61 -22.26 -22.06
C GLY A 11 39.23 -20.80 -21.74
N PHE A 12 38.31 -20.24 -22.51
CA PHE A 12 37.70 -18.94 -22.23
C PHE A 12 36.64 -19.11 -21.15
N LEU A 13 36.96 -18.71 -19.91
CA LEU A 13 36.02 -18.69 -18.78
C LEU A 13 35.06 -17.51 -18.97
N LEU A 14 33.86 -17.76 -19.46
CA LEU A 14 32.79 -16.77 -19.54
C LEU A 14 32.27 -16.48 -18.12
N LEU A 15 32.75 -15.40 -17.50
CA LEU A 15 32.17 -14.83 -16.31
C LEU A 15 30.83 -14.18 -16.66
N THR A 16 29.73 -14.88 -16.42
CA THR A 16 28.38 -14.27 -16.47
C THR A 16 28.24 -13.34 -15.25
N PRO A 17 27.90 -12.04 -15.45
CA PRO A 17 27.61 -11.17 -14.33
C PRO A 17 26.32 -11.67 -13.63
N LEU A 18 26.45 -12.02 -12.36
CA LEU A 18 25.30 -12.31 -11.49
C LEU A 18 24.63 -10.96 -11.18
N ALA A 19 23.52 -10.66 -11.86
CA ALA A 19 22.71 -9.50 -11.54
C ALA A 19 22.09 -9.73 -10.15
N LEU A 20 22.58 -9.03 -9.13
CA LEU A 20 21.88 -8.93 -7.86
C LEU A 20 20.58 -8.18 -8.11
N ALA A 21 19.47 -8.90 -8.15
CA ALA A 21 18.14 -8.29 -8.04
C ALA A 21 18.05 -7.67 -6.64
N GLY A 22 18.16 -6.33 -6.55
CA GLY A 22 17.91 -5.62 -5.30
C GLY A 22 16.47 -5.89 -4.86
N ALA A 23 16.28 -6.31 -3.60
CA ALA A 23 14.95 -6.44 -3.03
C ALA A 23 14.27 -5.07 -3.05
N ALA A 24 13.06 -4.98 -3.63
CA ALA A 24 12.27 -3.76 -3.58
C ALA A 24 11.95 -3.46 -2.10
N GLN A 25 12.29 -2.26 -1.64
CA GLN A 25 12.07 -1.84 -0.26
C GLN A 25 10.70 -1.18 -0.12
N ALA A 26 10.05 -1.43 1.04
CA ALA A 26 8.82 -0.74 1.41
C ALA A 26 9.03 0.79 1.42
N THR A 27 8.04 1.53 0.95
CA THR A 27 8.09 3.00 0.90
C THR A 27 7.37 3.58 2.13
N PRO A 28 8.11 4.16 3.10
CA PRO A 28 7.49 4.72 4.29
C PRO A 28 6.65 5.96 3.97
N PRO A 29 5.69 6.32 4.86
CA PRO A 29 4.98 7.58 4.74
C PRO A 29 5.94 8.77 4.85
N SER A 30 5.63 9.85 4.13
CA SER A 30 6.36 11.11 4.17
C SER A 30 5.43 12.22 4.65
N THR A 31 5.73 12.85 5.79
CA THR A 31 4.94 13.92 6.41
C THR A 31 3.42 13.59 6.51
N ALA A 32 3.11 12.32 6.73
CA ALA A 32 1.77 11.82 7.02
C ALA A 32 1.73 11.31 8.46
N HIS A 33 0.79 11.83 9.24
CA HIS A 33 0.66 11.55 10.67
C HIS A 33 -0.72 10.99 10.96
N SER A 34 -0.79 9.78 11.51
CA SER A 34 -2.04 9.11 11.88
C SER A 34 -2.25 9.15 13.38
N THR A 35 -3.48 9.46 13.80
CA THR A 35 -3.92 9.45 15.18
C THR A 35 -5.08 8.47 15.33
N PRO A 36 -4.98 7.46 16.21
CA PRO A 36 -6.08 6.56 16.52
C PRO A 36 -7.25 7.32 17.13
N LEU A 37 -8.47 7.07 16.63
CA LEU A 37 -9.72 7.56 17.21
C LEU A 37 -10.40 6.48 18.02
N GLY A 38 -10.29 5.20 17.61
CA GLY A 38 -10.87 4.09 18.31
C GLY A 38 -10.56 2.74 17.68
N ARG A 39 -10.78 1.69 18.47
CA ARG A 39 -10.69 0.29 18.06
C ARG A 39 -11.77 -0.48 18.80
N ILE A 40 -12.49 -1.34 18.07
CA ILE A 40 -13.40 -2.31 18.67
C ILE A 40 -12.97 -3.72 18.29
N HIS A 41 -13.04 -4.62 19.26
CA HIS A 41 -12.79 -6.04 19.07
C HIS A 41 -14.12 -6.77 18.91
N LEU A 42 -14.27 -7.54 17.85
CA LEU A 42 -15.47 -8.31 17.52
C LEU A 42 -15.11 -9.80 17.45
N GLY A 43 -15.88 -10.65 18.10
CA GLY A 43 -15.91 -12.08 17.80
C GLY A 43 -16.45 -12.34 16.39
N PRO A 44 -16.52 -13.62 15.95
CA PRO A 44 -17.22 -13.95 14.71
C PRO A 44 -18.65 -13.41 14.72
N PHE A 45 -19.07 -12.75 13.64
CA PHE A 45 -20.42 -12.16 13.57
C PHE A 45 -20.99 -12.22 12.17
N ARG A 46 -22.31 -12.05 12.07
CA ARG A 46 -23.02 -11.86 10.82
C ARG A 46 -24.26 -11.03 11.07
N GLU A 47 -24.26 -9.82 10.51
CA GLU A 47 -25.38 -8.89 10.53
C GLU A 47 -25.97 -8.73 9.13
N ARG A 48 -27.29 -8.79 9.04
CA ARG A 48 -28.01 -8.68 7.78
C ARG A 48 -29.26 -7.82 7.93
N SER A 49 -29.37 -6.81 7.10
CA SER A 49 -30.57 -5.96 7.04
C SER A 49 -30.77 -5.41 5.63
N HIS A 50 -32.00 -5.44 5.12
CA HIS A 50 -32.42 -4.79 3.86
C HIS A 50 -31.47 -5.01 2.65
N GLY A 51 -30.95 -6.24 2.48
CA GLY A 51 -30.03 -6.58 1.39
C GLY A 51 -28.56 -6.27 1.68
N PHE A 52 -28.24 -5.60 2.78
CA PHE A 52 -26.87 -5.40 3.23
C PHE A 52 -26.46 -6.54 4.17
N THR A 53 -25.23 -7.03 3.99
CA THR A 53 -24.64 -8.05 4.89
C THR A 53 -23.22 -7.66 5.22
N ILE A 54 -22.88 -7.69 6.51
CA ILE A 54 -21.51 -7.59 7.01
C ILE A 54 -21.25 -8.79 7.93
N SER A 55 -20.10 -9.44 7.76
CA SER A 55 -19.79 -10.63 8.56
C SER A 55 -18.28 -10.87 8.62
N SER A 56 -17.84 -11.44 9.73
CA SER A 56 -16.52 -12.07 9.86
C SER A 56 -16.69 -13.48 10.43
N ARG A 57 -15.89 -14.43 9.91
CA ARG A 57 -15.89 -15.83 10.41
C ARG A 57 -14.90 -16.05 11.54
N HIS A 58 -14.06 -15.08 11.81
CA HIS A 58 -13.00 -15.10 12.84
C HIS A 58 -13.04 -13.81 13.66
N PRO A 59 -12.41 -13.81 14.84
CA PRO A 59 -12.25 -12.57 15.61
C PRO A 59 -11.52 -11.52 14.81
N THR A 60 -12.01 -10.29 14.84
CA THR A 60 -11.47 -9.17 14.05
C THR A 60 -11.59 -7.87 14.81
N ASP A 61 -10.73 -6.91 14.46
CA ASP A 61 -10.83 -5.54 14.93
C ASP A 61 -11.36 -4.62 13.81
N THR A 62 -12.17 -3.66 14.20
CA THR A 62 -12.42 -2.46 13.41
C THR A 62 -11.63 -1.31 14.01
N VAL A 63 -10.86 -0.61 13.18
CA VAL A 63 -9.96 0.48 13.60
C VAL A 63 -10.37 1.77 12.92
N VAL A 64 -10.50 2.84 13.71
CA VAL A 64 -10.79 4.17 13.17
C VAL A 64 -9.60 5.09 13.45
N LEU A 65 -9.09 5.72 12.40
CA LEU A 65 -7.98 6.67 12.46
C LEU A 65 -8.38 8.01 11.82
N THR A 66 -7.70 9.07 12.21
CA THR A 66 -7.55 10.26 11.37
C THR A 66 -6.11 10.37 10.91
N THR A 67 -5.89 10.75 9.65
CA THR A 67 -4.55 10.99 9.09
C THR A 67 -4.49 12.37 8.49
N THR A 68 -3.45 13.12 8.87
CA THR A 68 -3.12 14.41 8.26
C THR A 68 -1.87 14.24 7.41
N ILE A 69 -1.91 14.72 6.17
CA ILE A 69 -0.81 14.70 5.21
C ILE A 69 -0.47 16.14 4.86
N ASP A 70 0.76 16.56 5.15
CA ASP A 70 1.22 17.91 4.84
C ASP A 70 1.41 18.10 3.32
N PRO A 71 1.49 19.34 2.83
CA PRO A 71 1.74 19.61 1.41
C PRO A 71 3.00 18.89 0.91
N GLY A 72 2.87 18.18 -0.21
CA GLY A 72 3.93 17.36 -0.79
C GLY A 72 4.13 16.00 -0.12
N GLY A 73 3.45 15.73 0.98
CA GLY A 73 3.54 14.46 1.71
C GLY A 73 2.76 13.31 1.07
N SER A 74 3.00 12.12 1.58
CA SER A 74 2.33 10.89 1.12
C SER A 74 2.21 9.85 2.22
N THR A 75 1.29 8.91 2.03
CA THR A 75 1.20 7.73 2.89
C THR A 75 2.30 6.71 2.63
N GLY A 76 3.10 6.83 1.56
CA GLY A 76 3.89 5.71 1.04
C GLY A 76 3.00 4.63 0.43
N TRP A 77 3.58 3.75 -0.39
CA TRP A 77 2.87 2.59 -0.95
C TRP A 77 2.53 1.62 0.17
N HIS A 78 1.28 1.19 0.20
CA HIS A 78 0.79 0.31 1.26
C HIS A 78 -0.48 -0.43 0.83
N SER A 79 -0.83 -1.43 1.61
CA SER A 79 -2.09 -2.16 1.52
C SER A 79 -2.77 -2.29 2.88
N HIS A 80 -3.93 -2.89 2.91
CA HIS A 80 -4.70 -3.15 4.12
C HIS A 80 -5.12 -4.61 4.23
N PRO A 81 -5.22 -5.19 5.45
CA PRO A 81 -5.63 -6.58 5.64
C PRO A 81 -7.08 -6.84 5.20
N GLY A 82 -7.96 -5.83 5.33
CA GLY A 82 -9.36 -5.89 4.94
C GLY A 82 -9.84 -4.56 4.36
N PRO A 83 -11.14 -4.44 4.01
CA PRO A 83 -11.69 -3.24 3.41
C PRO A 83 -11.56 -2.01 4.30
N ALA A 84 -11.41 -0.83 3.68
CA ALA A 84 -11.37 0.43 4.39
C ALA A 84 -12.26 1.48 3.74
N PHE A 85 -13.02 2.21 4.57
CA PHE A 85 -13.76 3.40 4.17
C PHE A 85 -12.93 4.64 4.44
N ILE A 86 -12.69 5.46 3.44
CA ILE A 86 -11.89 6.67 3.53
C ILE A 86 -12.77 7.86 3.20
N VAL A 87 -12.82 8.86 4.10
CA VAL A 87 -13.54 10.12 3.90
C VAL A 87 -12.57 11.27 4.03
N VAL A 88 -12.53 12.15 3.03
CA VAL A 88 -11.75 13.38 3.07
C VAL A 88 -12.53 14.44 3.86
N VAL A 89 -11.92 14.95 4.93
CA VAL A 89 -12.52 16.00 5.78
C VAL A 89 -12.02 17.37 5.37
N ARG A 90 -10.74 17.45 4.96
CA ARG A 90 -10.08 18.72 4.58
C ARG A 90 -9.06 18.49 3.47
N GLY A 91 -8.89 19.49 2.59
CA GLY A 91 -7.94 19.46 1.50
C GLY A 91 -8.37 18.56 0.34
N THR A 92 -7.48 18.24 -0.57
CA THR A 92 -7.72 17.32 -1.69
C THR A 92 -6.70 16.21 -1.65
N LEU A 93 -7.18 14.98 -1.48
CA LEU A 93 -6.37 13.77 -1.52
C LEU A 93 -6.24 13.30 -2.96
N THR A 94 -5.02 12.94 -3.39
CA THR A 94 -4.78 12.26 -4.66
C THR A 94 -4.38 10.82 -4.38
N LEU A 95 -5.15 9.87 -4.89
CA LEU A 95 -4.91 8.44 -4.78
C LEU A 95 -4.36 7.89 -6.09
N TYR A 96 -3.38 7.01 -6.01
CA TYR A 96 -2.84 6.23 -7.12
C TYR A 96 -2.91 4.75 -6.80
N ASP A 97 -3.39 3.96 -7.76
CA ASP A 97 -3.53 2.51 -7.67
C ASP A 97 -2.25 1.83 -8.17
N GLY A 98 -1.72 0.90 -7.38
CA GLY A 98 -0.53 0.12 -7.74
C GLY A 98 -0.74 -0.82 -8.93
N ASN A 99 -1.99 -1.16 -9.25
CA ASN A 99 -2.33 -2.00 -10.39
C ASN A 99 -2.64 -1.20 -11.68
N ASP A 100 -2.71 0.16 -11.60
CA ASP A 100 -2.95 0.98 -12.77
C ASP A 100 -1.65 1.29 -13.51
N PRO A 101 -1.39 0.70 -14.70
CA PRO A 101 -0.15 0.91 -15.46
C PRO A 101 0.01 2.35 -15.98
N THR A 102 -1.05 3.15 -15.95
CA THR A 102 -1.03 4.54 -16.43
C THR A 102 -0.81 5.55 -15.32
N CYS A 103 -0.75 5.10 -14.05
CA CYS A 103 -0.58 5.96 -12.89
C CYS A 103 -1.60 7.11 -12.86
N THR A 104 -2.87 6.80 -13.07
CA THR A 104 -3.96 7.78 -13.16
C THR A 104 -4.27 8.38 -11.78
N PRO A 105 -4.25 9.72 -11.62
CA PRO A 105 -4.61 10.34 -10.36
C PRO A 105 -6.12 10.35 -10.13
N HIS A 106 -6.57 9.82 -9.00
CA HIS A 106 -7.94 9.91 -8.50
C HIS A 106 -8.02 10.94 -7.38
N ARG A 107 -8.77 12.04 -7.57
CA ARG A 107 -8.83 13.15 -6.62
C ARG A 107 -10.13 13.15 -5.82
N TYR A 108 -10.00 13.32 -4.50
CA TYR A 108 -11.12 13.37 -3.56
C TYR A 108 -11.04 14.65 -2.75
N GLY A 109 -12.09 15.47 -2.80
CA GLY A 109 -12.24 16.69 -2.03
C GLY A 109 -13.00 16.48 -0.71
N PRO A 110 -13.16 17.52 0.10
CA PRO A 110 -13.89 17.45 1.36
C PRO A 110 -15.34 16.94 1.17
N GLY A 111 -15.77 16.04 2.05
CA GLY A 111 -17.09 15.38 1.99
C GLY A 111 -17.21 14.26 0.98
N THR A 112 -16.14 13.95 0.23
CA THR A 112 -16.05 12.78 -0.66
C THR A 112 -15.08 11.75 -0.12
N GLY A 113 -15.04 10.57 -0.76
CA GLY A 113 -14.15 9.49 -0.34
C GLY A 113 -14.25 8.28 -1.24
N PHE A 114 -13.69 7.17 -0.79
CA PHE A 114 -13.69 5.91 -1.52
C PHE A 114 -13.69 4.71 -0.58
N LEU A 115 -13.99 3.56 -1.14
CA LEU A 115 -13.83 2.26 -0.51
C LEU A 115 -12.57 1.60 -1.09
N ASP A 116 -11.59 1.35 -0.23
CA ASP A 116 -10.48 0.46 -0.54
C ASP A 116 -10.93 -0.99 -0.32
N PRO A 117 -10.73 -1.89 -1.27
CA PRO A 117 -11.14 -3.29 -1.11
C PRO A 117 -10.33 -4.04 -0.05
N GLY A 118 -9.12 -3.57 0.28
CA GLY A 118 -8.20 -4.28 1.17
C GLY A 118 -7.58 -5.53 0.53
N PHE A 119 -7.25 -6.52 1.36
CA PHE A 119 -6.73 -7.82 0.92
C PHE A 119 -5.50 -7.73 0.00
N GLY A 120 -4.55 -6.83 0.35
CA GLY A 120 -3.33 -6.63 -0.41
C GLY A 120 -3.46 -5.72 -1.64
N HIS A 121 -4.56 -4.98 -1.78
CA HIS A 121 -4.68 -3.94 -2.80
C HIS A 121 -3.69 -2.79 -2.51
N VAL A 122 -2.64 -2.68 -3.33
CA VAL A 122 -1.54 -1.72 -3.14
C VAL A 122 -1.91 -0.36 -3.70
N HIS A 123 -1.74 0.69 -2.91
CA HIS A 123 -2.00 2.07 -3.32
C HIS A 123 -1.14 3.07 -2.54
N ILE A 124 -1.12 4.33 -3.02
CA ILE A 124 -0.51 5.46 -2.33
C ILE A 124 -1.44 6.65 -2.37
N ALA A 125 -1.61 7.32 -1.23
CA ALA A 125 -2.33 8.58 -1.14
C ALA A 125 -1.33 9.73 -0.97
N ARG A 126 -1.49 10.81 -1.75
CA ARG A 126 -0.60 11.96 -1.78
C ARG A 126 -1.36 13.26 -1.57
N ASN A 127 -0.69 14.21 -0.95
CA ASN A 127 -1.12 15.60 -0.91
C ASN A 127 -0.33 16.41 -1.95
N GLU A 128 -0.89 16.60 -3.11
CA GLU A 128 -0.30 17.39 -4.21
C GLU A 128 -0.74 18.86 -4.17
N GLY A 129 -1.48 19.23 -3.12
CA GLY A 129 -1.95 20.58 -2.89
C GLY A 129 -0.99 21.43 -2.06
N LYS A 130 -1.46 22.64 -1.69
CA LYS A 130 -0.72 23.62 -0.90
C LYS A 130 -1.19 23.72 0.55
N THR A 131 -2.22 23.00 0.93
CA THR A 131 -2.79 22.94 2.29
C THR A 131 -2.82 21.50 2.76
N SER A 132 -2.73 21.26 4.08
CA SER A 132 -2.79 19.92 4.63
C SER A 132 -4.10 19.22 4.27
N VAL A 133 -4.02 17.94 3.96
CA VAL A 133 -5.15 17.03 3.76
C VAL A 133 -5.43 16.32 5.06
N THR A 134 -6.70 16.22 5.45
CA THR A 134 -7.12 15.40 6.59
C THR A 134 -8.19 14.42 6.13
N VAL A 135 -7.98 13.15 6.47
CA VAL A 135 -8.91 12.06 6.18
C VAL A 135 -9.29 11.33 7.46
N VAL A 136 -10.49 10.75 7.48
CA VAL A 136 -10.92 9.77 8.49
C VAL A 136 -11.06 8.44 7.79
N GLN A 137 -10.47 7.40 8.38
CA GLN A 137 -10.49 6.06 7.82
C GLN A 137 -11.10 5.08 8.83
N THR A 138 -11.93 4.17 8.32
CA THR A 138 -12.45 3.03 9.08
C THR A 138 -12.00 1.76 8.40
N TYR A 139 -11.12 1.01 9.08
CA TYR A 139 -10.56 -0.25 8.61
C TYR A 139 -11.34 -1.42 9.22
N LEU A 140 -11.72 -2.34 8.37
CA LEU A 140 -12.40 -3.58 8.75
C LEU A 140 -11.43 -4.76 8.63
N ASP A 141 -11.78 -5.85 9.29
CA ASP A 141 -11.07 -7.14 9.22
C ASP A 141 -9.57 -7.06 9.56
N VAL A 142 -9.24 -6.18 10.50
CA VAL A 142 -7.89 -6.10 11.07
C VAL A 142 -7.71 -7.24 12.07
N SER A 143 -6.60 -7.96 12.02
CA SER A 143 -6.31 -8.99 13.04
C SER A 143 -6.33 -8.39 14.44
N PRO A 144 -6.80 -9.11 15.46
CA PRO A 144 -6.87 -8.61 16.84
C PRO A 144 -5.53 -8.03 17.31
N GLY A 145 -5.54 -6.74 17.70
CA GLY A 145 -4.33 -6.00 18.09
C GLY A 145 -3.37 -5.64 16.96
N GLY A 146 -3.65 -6.07 15.74
CA GLY A 146 -2.78 -5.87 14.58
C GLY A 146 -2.81 -4.45 14.01
N SER A 147 -1.93 -4.21 13.02
CA SER A 147 -1.90 -2.97 12.25
C SER A 147 -2.95 -3.00 11.13
N PRO A 148 -3.69 -1.91 10.90
CA PRO A 148 -4.55 -1.78 9.73
C PRO A 148 -3.77 -1.47 8.44
N ARG A 149 -2.44 -1.32 8.53
CA ARG A 149 -1.54 -0.96 7.44
C ARG A 149 -0.45 -2.00 7.26
N ILE A 150 -0.15 -2.32 6.00
CA ILE A 150 0.96 -3.15 5.55
C ILE A 150 1.79 -2.29 4.60
N ASP A 151 3.06 -2.04 4.93
CA ASP A 151 3.95 -1.28 4.05
C ASP A 151 4.37 -2.13 2.85
N GLU A 152 4.30 -1.53 1.66
CA GLU A 152 4.56 -2.21 0.40
C GLU A 152 5.71 -1.53 -0.36
N PRO A 153 6.43 -2.26 -1.21
CA PRO A 153 7.34 -1.66 -2.16
C PRO A 153 6.59 -0.89 -3.24
N ALA A 154 7.24 0.11 -3.82
CA ALA A 154 6.68 0.81 -4.98
C ALA A 154 6.51 -0.17 -6.15
N PRO A 155 5.32 -0.28 -6.76
CA PRO A 155 5.06 -1.20 -7.85
C PRO A 155 5.72 -0.79 -9.17
N GLY A 156 6.28 0.43 -9.24
CA GLY A 156 7.03 0.91 -10.41
C GLY A 156 6.17 1.45 -11.55
N ASN A 157 4.86 1.52 -11.39
CA ASN A 157 3.93 2.08 -12.37
C ASN A 157 3.88 3.62 -12.34
N CYS A 158 4.31 4.24 -11.23
CA CYS A 158 4.35 5.69 -11.06
C CYS A 158 5.81 6.18 -10.96
N PRO A 159 6.10 7.41 -11.45
CA PRO A 159 7.47 7.95 -11.49
C PRO A 159 7.94 8.55 -10.14
N PHE A 160 7.38 8.14 -9.02
CA PHE A 160 7.69 8.63 -7.67
C PHE A 160 7.63 7.51 -6.61
#